data_d751e84dad39146a83bdf08c2dff71e6
#
_entry.id   d751e84dad39146a83bdf08c2dff71e6
#
_cell.length_a   1.000
_cell.length_b   1.000
_cell.length_c   1.000
_cell.angle_alpha   90.00
_cell.angle_beta   90.00
_cell.angle_gamma   90.00
#
_symmetry.space_group_name_H-M   'P 1'
#
loop_
_entity.id
_entity.type
_entity.pdbx_description
1 polymer ?
#
loop_
_entity_poly.entity_id
_entity_poly.type
_entity_poly.pdbx_seq_one_letter_code
_entity_poly.pdbx_strand_id
1 'polypeptide(L)'
;TGIWMWSEVFVRKNPKNSKEKVAILLMDTQGMFDGEISQQLTTHIFGVSTLLSSYQIYNVSRQIQEDNMEHLALFAEYGKLAVGHTSQDKKAKIRAAKGGSKIDSKEEEEEDEEAPFQRLDFLIRDWQNFEDDADVKQCVESMPSYLKSKLNEKHGMAESLRGTRAQIASSFRKLDCFLLPHPGFK
;
A
#
# COMPACT_ATOMS: atom_id res chain seq x y z
N THR A 1 -3.92 12.85 -17.76
CA THR A 1 -4.38 11.61 -17.10
C THR A 1 -3.23 10.62 -17.01
N GLY A 2 -2.95 10.03 -15.84
CA GLY A 2 -1.98 8.96 -15.74
C GLY A 2 -1.07 9.02 -14.52
N ILE A 3 0.16 8.54 -14.72
CA ILE A 3 1.24 8.53 -13.74
C ILE A 3 2.36 9.42 -14.27
N TRP A 4 2.85 10.32 -13.46
CA TRP A 4 3.99 11.19 -13.78
C TRP A 4 5.17 10.79 -12.92
N MET A 5 6.33 10.76 -13.54
CA MET A 5 7.58 10.52 -12.84
C MET A 5 8.43 11.79 -12.88
N TRP A 6 8.94 12.19 -11.72
CA TRP A 6 9.89 13.29 -11.63
C TRP A 6 11.17 12.97 -12.42
N SER A 7 11.66 13.92 -13.20
CA SER A 7 12.77 13.70 -14.14
C SER A 7 14.14 13.48 -13.48
N GLU A 8 14.28 13.89 -12.22
CA GLU A 8 15.54 13.76 -11.49
C GLU A 8 15.48 12.65 -10.45
N VAL A 9 16.56 11.88 -10.33
CA VAL A 9 16.72 10.84 -9.33
C VAL A 9 17.44 11.42 -8.11
N PHE A 10 16.81 11.31 -6.95
CA PHE A 10 17.44 11.70 -5.70
C PHE A 10 18.28 10.56 -5.15
N VAL A 11 19.58 10.77 -4.98
CA VAL A 11 20.50 9.77 -4.42
C VAL A 11 20.82 10.12 -2.98
N ARG A 12 20.59 9.16 -2.07
CA ARG A 12 20.86 9.30 -0.63
C ARG A 12 21.68 8.11 -0.14
N LYS A 13 22.40 8.30 0.98
CA LYS A 13 23.06 7.19 1.68
C LYS A 13 21.98 6.29 2.29
N ASN A 14 22.18 4.98 2.19
CA ASN A 14 21.29 4.02 2.85
C ASN A 14 21.44 4.19 4.38
N PRO A 15 20.38 4.49 5.13
CA PRO A 15 20.47 4.67 6.60
C PRO A 15 20.86 3.38 7.32
N LYS A 16 20.62 2.22 6.73
CA LYS A 16 20.97 0.91 7.29
C LYS A 16 22.40 0.46 6.93
N ASN A 17 22.94 0.97 5.82
CA ASN A 17 24.27 0.62 5.35
C ASN A 17 24.90 1.84 4.64
N SER A 18 25.77 2.55 5.33
CA SER A 18 26.39 3.78 4.82
C SER A 18 27.27 3.59 3.57
N LYS A 19 27.65 2.36 3.25
CA LYS A 19 28.43 2.02 2.04
C LYS A 19 27.54 1.95 0.79
N GLU A 20 26.24 1.84 0.96
CA GLU A 20 25.27 1.77 -0.11
C GLU A 20 24.57 3.11 -0.34
N LYS A 21 24.14 3.31 -1.57
CA LYS A 21 23.29 4.44 -1.95
C LYS A 21 21.92 3.94 -2.36
N VAL A 22 20.90 4.71 -2.00
CA VAL A 22 19.51 4.49 -2.41
C VAL A 22 19.14 5.54 -3.44
N ALA A 23 18.62 5.11 -4.57
CA ALA A 23 18.02 5.97 -5.58
C ALA A 23 16.52 6.12 -5.27
N ILE A 24 16.04 7.36 -5.18
CA ILE A 24 14.64 7.69 -4.92
C ILE A 24 14.06 8.29 -6.18
N LEU A 25 13.05 7.62 -6.74
CA LEU A 25 12.25 8.06 -7.87
C LEU A 25 10.89 8.50 -7.32
N LEU A 26 10.49 9.73 -7.59
CA LEU A 26 9.18 10.24 -7.19
C LEU A 26 8.20 10.05 -8.33
N MET A 27 7.06 9.43 -8.02
CA MET A 27 5.93 9.29 -8.94
C MET A 27 4.70 9.95 -8.33
N ASP A 28 3.95 10.66 -9.17
CA ASP A 28 2.66 11.24 -8.83
C ASP A 28 1.58 10.62 -9.70
N THR A 29 0.42 10.40 -9.13
CA THR A 29 -0.73 9.81 -9.83
C THR A 29 -1.88 10.80 -9.86
N GLN A 30 -2.65 10.76 -10.92
CA GLN A 30 -3.89 11.51 -10.97
C GLN A 30 -4.80 11.14 -9.79
N GLY A 31 -5.52 12.15 -9.27
CA GLY A 31 -6.49 11.94 -8.19
C GLY A 31 -7.57 10.92 -8.56
N MET A 32 -7.90 10.05 -7.63
CA MET A 32 -8.77 8.89 -7.86
C MET A 32 -10.26 9.24 -7.95
N PHE A 33 -10.66 10.44 -7.58
CA PHE A 33 -12.06 10.85 -7.48
C PHE A 33 -12.38 12.09 -8.32
N ASP A 34 -11.64 12.27 -9.40
CA ASP A 34 -11.95 13.27 -10.40
C ASP A 34 -13.17 12.78 -11.20
N GLY A 35 -14.28 13.52 -11.16
CA GLY A 35 -15.54 13.15 -11.80
C GLY A 35 -15.49 12.94 -13.32
N GLU A 36 -14.34 13.24 -13.93
CA GLU A 36 -14.08 13.05 -15.37
C GLU A 36 -13.48 11.68 -15.69
N ILE A 37 -13.12 10.87 -14.67
CA ILE A 37 -12.41 9.60 -14.87
C ILE A 37 -13.29 8.42 -14.49
N SER A 38 -13.29 7.39 -15.35
CA SER A 38 -13.99 6.15 -15.03
C SER A 38 -13.33 5.43 -13.84
N GLN A 39 -14.13 4.77 -13.00
CA GLN A 39 -13.65 3.95 -11.90
C GLN A 39 -12.64 2.89 -12.37
N GLN A 40 -12.84 2.35 -13.58
CA GLN A 40 -11.94 1.36 -14.18
C GLN A 40 -10.54 1.94 -14.43
N LEU A 41 -10.44 3.15 -14.98
CA LEU A 41 -9.16 3.79 -15.24
C LEU A 41 -8.44 4.14 -13.94
N THR A 42 -9.18 4.63 -12.94
CA THR A 42 -8.67 4.87 -11.58
C THR A 42 -8.06 3.61 -10.98
N THR A 43 -8.76 2.48 -11.09
CA THR A 43 -8.28 1.17 -10.61
C THR A 43 -6.98 0.75 -11.30
N HIS A 44 -6.89 0.94 -12.62
CA HIS A 44 -5.68 0.61 -13.37
C HIS A 44 -4.50 1.48 -12.98
N ILE A 45 -4.69 2.79 -12.84
CA ILE A 45 -3.65 3.73 -12.41
C ILE A 45 -3.14 3.37 -11.03
N PHE A 46 -4.05 3.10 -10.09
CA PHE A 46 -3.66 2.68 -8.74
C PHE A 46 -2.91 1.34 -8.75
N GLY A 47 -3.43 0.35 -9.46
CA GLY A 47 -2.79 -0.97 -9.57
C GLY A 47 -1.37 -0.88 -10.11
N VAL A 48 -1.17 -0.15 -11.21
CA VAL A 48 0.15 0.05 -11.81
C VAL A 48 1.08 0.82 -10.87
N SER A 49 0.60 1.89 -10.24
CA SER A 49 1.42 2.66 -9.29
C SER A 49 1.86 1.83 -8.10
N THR A 50 0.97 1.00 -7.55
CA THR A 50 1.26 0.11 -6.41
C THR A 50 2.27 -0.98 -6.79
N LEU A 51 2.17 -1.56 -7.99
CA LEU A 51 3.11 -2.56 -8.48
C LEU A 51 4.53 -1.99 -8.72
N LEU A 52 4.61 -0.74 -9.17
CA LEU A 52 5.88 -0.08 -9.44
C LEU A 52 6.53 0.48 -8.16
N SER A 53 5.74 0.78 -7.13
CA SER A 53 6.21 1.45 -5.93
C SER A 53 6.82 0.48 -4.92
N SER A 54 8.01 0.81 -4.42
CA SER A 54 8.54 0.21 -3.20
C SER A 54 8.00 0.87 -1.92
N TYR A 55 7.41 2.05 -2.07
CA TYR A 55 6.83 2.86 -1.01
C TYR A 55 5.63 3.63 -1.58
N GLN A 56 4.42 3.17 -1.29
CA GLN A 56 3.19 3.80 -1.74
C GLN A 56 2.67 4.76 -0.67
N ILE A 57 2.37 6.00 -1.06
CA ILE A 57 1.72 6.98 -0.19
C ILE A 57 0.25 7.08 -0.61
N TYR A 58 -0.65 6.77 0.31
CA TYR A 58 -2.09 6.93 0.14
C TYR A 58 -2.55 8.22 0.83
N ASN A 59 -2.81 9.25 0.03
CA ASN A 59 -3.08 10.59 0.48
C ASN A 59 -4.57 10.76 0.83
N VAL A 60 -4.87 11.02 2.10
CA VAL A 60 -6.22 11.14 2.66
C VAL A 60 -6.36 12.50 3.37
N SER A 61 -7.52 13.14 3.25
CA SER A 61 -7.81 14.38 3.98
C SER A 61 -8.47 14.09 5.33
N ARG A 62 -8.00 14.74 6.38
CA ARG A 62 -8.52 14.77 7.75
C ARG A 62 -8.50 13.43 8.50
N GLN A 63 -9.05 12.38 7.95
CA GLN A 63 -9.08 11.06 8.61
C GLN A 63 -9.33 9.92 7.61
N ILE A 64 -8.93 8.71 7.96
CA ILE A 64 -9.29 7.51 7.20
C ILE A 64 -10.78 7.22 7.42
N GLN A 65 -11.54 7.18 6.34
CA GLN A 65 -12.96 6.85 6.31
C GLN A 65 -13.17 5.45 5.73
N GLU A 66 -14.37 4.89 5.87
CA GLU A 66 -14.67 3.54 5.38
C GLU A 66 -14.59 3.45 3.85
N ASP A 67 -15.04 4.48 3.13
CA ASP A 67 -14.93 4.56 1.67
C ASP A 67 -13.47 4.50 1.19
N ASN A 68 -12.55 5.16 1.91
CA ASN A 68 -11.12 5.08 1.60
C ASN A 68 -10.58 3.65 1.74
N MET A 69 -11.06 2.93 2.77
CA MET A 69 -10.67 1.54 3.02
C MET A 69 -11.25 0.60 1.96
N GLU A 70 -12.52 0.77 1.60
CA GLU A 70 -13.20 -0.04 0.58
C GLU A 70 -12.53 0.12 -0.78
N HIS A 71 -12.24 1.36 -1.20
CA HIS A 71 -11.52 1.61 -2.45
C HIS A 71 -10.11 1.00 -2.44
N LEU A 72 -9.38 1.16 -1.33
CA LEU A 72 -8.03 0.59 -1.22
C LEU A 72 -8.05 -0.93 -1.29
N ALA A 73 -9.01 -1.59 -0.62
CA ALA A 73 -9.17 -3.04 -0.68
C ALA A 73 -9.48 -3.52 -2.10
N LEU A 74 -10.40 -2.84 -2.80
CA LEU A 74 -10.73 -3.15 -4.19
C LEU A 74 -9.49 -3.03 -5.10
N PHE A 75 -8.71 -1.97 -4.97
CA PHE A 75 -7.50 -1.77 -5.76
C PHE A 75 -6.42 -2.81 -5.46
N ALA A 76 -6.28 -3.17 -4.18
CA ALA A 76 -5.34 -4.21 -3.76
C ALA A 76 -5.73 -5.58 -4.33
N GLU A 77 -7.01 -5.89 -4.44
CA GLU A 77 -7.50 -7.12 -5.06
C GLU A 77 -7.13 -7.20 -6.53
N TYR A 78 -7.38 -6.15 -7.30
CA TYR A 78 -6.97 -6.10 -8.72
C TYR A 78 -5.46 -6.24 -8.89
N GLY A 79 -4.68 -5.63 -8.02
CA GLY A 79 -3.23 -5.76 -8.03
C GLY A 79 -2.77 -7.20 -7.75
N LYS A 80 -3.39 -7.90 -6.78
CA LYS A 80 -3.14 -9.32 -6.50
C LYS A 80 -3.43 -10.20 -7.71
N LEU A 81 -4.55 -9.98 -8.38
CA LEU A 81 -4.91 -10.71 -9.60
C LEU A 81 -3.85 -10.55 -10.69
N ALA A 82 -3.36 -9.33 -10.90
CA ALA A 82 -2.31 -9.07 -11.89
C ALA A 82 -1.00 -9.81 -11.55
N VAL A 83 -0.59 -9.85 -10.28
CA VAL A 83 0.58 -10.61 -9.81
C VAL A 83 0.35 -12.11 -9.90
N GLY A 84 -0.84 -12.59 -9.53
CA GLY A 84 -1.22 -14.01 -9.57
C GLY A 84 -1.15 -14.60 -10.98
N HIS A 85 -1.66 -13.90 -11.97
CA HIS A 85 -1.54 -14.32 -13.38
C HIS A 85 -0.08 -14.43 -13.82
N THR A 86 0.76 -13.46 -13.47
CA THR A 86 2.19 -13.50 -13.80
C THR A 86 2.93 -14.68 -13.15
N SER A 87 2.55 -15.04 -11.93
CA SER A 87 3.14 -16.16 -11.20
C SER A 87 2.73 -17.52 -11.78
N GLN A 88 1.48 -17.67 -12.20
CA GLN A 88 0.98 -18.87 -12.88
C GLN A 88 1.66 -19.08 -14.25
N ASP A 89 1.82 -18.01 -15.03
CA ASP A 89 2.51 -18.04 -16.31
C ASP A 89 3.99 -18.43 -16.15
N LYS A 90 4.66 -17.93 -15.10
CA LYS A 90 6.04 -18.32 -14.79
C LYS A 90 6.13 -19.79 -14.37
N LYS A 91 5.24 -20.28 -13.50
CA LYS A 91 5.20 -21.69 -13.09
C LYS A 91 4.90 -22.61 -14.29
N ALA A 92 4.01 -22.21 -15.20
CA ALA A 92 3.72 -22.95 -16.43
C ALA A 92 4.93 -23.01 -17.38
N LYS A 93 5.63 -21.89 -17.58
CA LYS A 93 6.86 -21.85 -18.40
C LYS A 93 7.99 -22.67 -17.83
N ILE A 94 8.18 -22.67 -16.51
CA ILE A 94 9.21 -23.49 -15.82
C ILE A 94 8.86 -24.97 -15.92
N ARG A 95 7.58 -25.36 -15.80
CA ARG A 95 7.14 -26.76 -16.00
C ARG A 95 7.33 -27.22 -17.44
N ALA A 96 7.04 -26.36 -18.41
CA ALA A 96 7.26 -26.65 -19.83
C ALA A 96 8.75 -26.80 -20.18
N ALA A 97 9.63 -25.98 -19.58
CA ALA A 97 11.07 -26.03 -19.80
C ALA A 97 11.78 -27.23 -19.13
N LYS A 98 11.19 -27.77 -18.04
CA LYS A 98 11.76 -28.94 -17.31
C LYS A 98 11.31 -30.31 -17.82
N GLY A 99 10.64 -30.40 -18.98
CA GLY A 99 10.31 -31.66 -19.67
C GLY A 99 9.88 -32.77 -18.70
N GLY A 100 8.61 -32.93 -18.50
CA GLY A 100 7.84 -34.03 -17.94
C GLY A 100 8.52 -35.17 -17.16
N SER A 101 9.30 -34.91 -16.13
CA SER A 101 9.70 -35.92 -15.17
C SER A 101 8.77 -35.87 -13.96
N LYS A 102 8.04 -36.97 -13.73
CA LYS A 102 7.28 -37.19 -12.50
C LYS A 102 8.28 -37.25 -11.34
N ILE A 103 8.25 -36.23 -10.51
CA ILE A 103 8.87 -36.30 -9.17
C ILE A 103 7.71 -36.34 -8.18
N ASP A 104 7.75 -37.38 -7.33
CA ASP A 104 6.78 -37.67 -6.30
C ASP A 104 6.47 -36.43 -5.42
N SER A 105 5.20 -36.19 -5.29
CA SER A 105 4.56 -35.27 -4.39
C SER A 105 4.85 -35.67 -2.94
N LYS A 106 5.72 -34.91 -2.27
CA LYS A 106 5.66 -34.67 -0.80
C LYS A 106 6.74 -33.67 -0.45
N GLU A 107 6.42 -32.42 -0.65
CA GLU A 107 6.89 -31.24 0.06
C GLU A 107 6.02 -30.11 -0.49
N GLU A 108 4.75 -30.04 -0.02
CA GLU A 108 4.04 -28.80 0.01
C GLU A 108 4.75 -27.99 1.09
N GLU A 109 5.85 -27.34 0.71
CA GLU A 109 6.30 -26.17 1.43
C GLU A 109 5.10 -25.20 1.40
N GLU A 110 4.47 -24.99 2.56
CA GLU A 110 3.65 -23.82 2.82
C GLU A 110 4.56 -22.63 2.51
N GLU A 111 4.58 -22.19 1.24
CA GLU A 111 5.12 -20.89 0.88
C GLU A 111 4.26 -19.91 1.70
N ASP A 112 4.81 -19.37 2.79
CA ASP A 112 4.28 -18.19 3.44
C ASP A 112 3.90 -17.23 2.32
N GLU A 113 2.60 -17.02 2.08
CA GLU A 113 2.13 -16.13 1.01
C GLU A 113 2.56 -14.72 1.38
N GLU A 114 3.79 -14.41 1.02
CA GLU A 114 4.37 -13.10 1.26
C GLU A 114 3.49 -12.04 0.60
N ALA A 115 3.07 -11.05 1.37
CA ALA A 115 2.19 -9.99 0.88
C ALA A 115 2.68 -9.44 -0.47
N PRO A 116 1.82 -9.34 -1.49
CA PRO A 116 2.22 -9.02 -2.86
C PRO A 116 2.82 -7.62 -3.02
N PHE A 117 2.47 -6.69 -2.13
CA PHE A 117 2.93 -5.32 -2.18
C PHE A 117 3.87 -5.00 -1.01
N GLN A 118 4.76 -4.03 -1.21
CA GLN A 118 5.79 -3.73 -0.23
C GLN A 118 5.26 -2.89 0.94
N ARG A 119 5.20 -1.58 0.81
CA ARG A 119 4.81 -0.68 1.90
C ARG A 119 3.76 0.31 1.45
N LEU A 120 2.74 0.47 2.28
CA LEU A 120 1.75 1.54 2.16
C LEU A 120 1.83 2.45 3.38
N ASP A 121 1.85 3.75 3.14
CA ASP A 121 1.79 4.79 4.17
C ASP A 121 0.55 5.65 3.94
N PHE A 122 -0.34 5.71 4.93
CA PHE A 122 -1.47 6.62 4.91
C PHE A 122 -0.99 8.02 5.32
N LEU A 123 -0.92 8.94 4.36
CA LEU A 123 -0.67 10.34 4.64
C LEU A 123 -2.00 11.05 4.92
N ILE A 124 -2.28 11.31 6.19
CA ILE A 124 -3.49 12.01 6.61
C ILE A 124 -3.17 13.50 6.70
N ARG A 125 -3.62 14.27 5.69
CA ARG A 125 -3.47 15.73 5.67
C ARG A 125 -4.55 16.42 6.49
N ASP A 126 -4.26 17.62 6.89
CA ASP A 126 -5.19 18.49 7.61
C ASP A 126 -5.67 17.86 8.93
N TRP A 127 -4.78 17.11 9.60
CA TRP A 127 -5.05 16.51 10.88
C TRP A 127 -5.25 17.57 11.97
N GLN A 128 -6.36 17.47 12.72
CA GLN A 128 -6.78 18.49 13.67
C GLN A 128 -6.76 18.03 15.15
N ASN A 129 -6.41 16.76 15.40
CA ASN A 129 -6.56 16.17 16.73
C ASN A 129 -5.21 16.00 17.47
N PHE A 130 -4.20 16.83 17.15
CA PHE A 130 -3.07 17.00 18.03
C PHE A 130 -3.44 17.98 19.15
N GLU A 131 -2.98 17.71 20.35
CA GLU A 131 -3.11 18.66 21.46
C GLU A 131 -2.24 19.89 21.16
N ASP A 132 -2.69 21.07 21.57
CA ASP A 132 -2.02 22.34 21.22
C ASP A 132 -0.59 22.44 21.83
N ASP A 133 -0.34 21.73 22.92
CA ASP A 133 0.93 21.67 23.64
C ASP A 133 1.75 20.38 23.36
N ALA A 134 1.24 19.49 22.49
CA ALA A 134 1.93 18.26 22.14
C ALA A 134 3.24 18.53 21.40
N ASP A 135 4.32 17.91 21.85
CA ASP A 135 5.58 17.98 21.13
C ASP A 135 5.59 17.03 19.91
N VAL A 136 6.54 17.22 19.01
CA VAL A 136 6.67 16.41 17.77
C VAL A 136 6.83 14.93 18.09
N LYS A 137 7.48 14.57 19.18
CA LYS A 137 7.71 13.18 19.56
C LYS A 137 6.42 12.51 19.98
N GLN A 138 5.59 13.17 20.79
CA GLN A 138 4.26 12.69 21.19
C GLN A 138 3.35 12.54 19.95
N CYS A 139 3.37 13.50 19.02
CA CYS A 139 2.65 13.41 17.77
C CYS A 139 3.05 12.16 16.99
N VAL A 140 4.33 11.91 16.82
CA VAL A 140 4.83 10.72 16.08
C VAL A 140 4.46 9.42 16.79
N GLU A 141 4.57 9.35 18.12
CA GLU A 141 4.21 8.17 18.91
C GLU A 141 2.70 7.84 18.86
N SER A 142 1.85 8.82 18.60
CA SER A 142 0.40 8.61 18.47
C SER A 142 -0.02 7.97 17.14
N MET A 143 0.79 8.11 16.08
CA MET A 143 0.44 7.69 14.71
C MET A 143 0.15 6.18 14.58
N PRO A 144 0.98 5.27 15.12
CA PRO A 144 0.70 3.84 15.06
C PRO A 144 -0.59 3.44 15.78
N SER A 145 -0.90 4.11 16.89
CA SER A 145 -2.13 3.87 17.67
C SER A 145 -3.36 4.28 16.87
N TYR A 146 -3.31 5.40 16.16
CA TYR A 146 -4.37 5.82 15.27
C TYR A 146 -4.61 4.80 14.15
N LEU A 147 -3.57 4.41 13.43
CA LEU A 147 -3.69 3.41 12.35
C LEU A 147 -4.27 2.10 12.88
N LYS A 148 -3.76 1.61 14.00
CA LYS A 148 -4.27 0.42 14.66
C LYS A 148 -5.76 0.53 15.00
N SER A 149 -6.22 1.70 15.46
CA SER A 149 -7.64 1.95 15.77
C SER A 149 -8.54 1.87 14.53
N LYS A 150 -8.00 2.14 13.33
CA LYS A 150 -8.72 2.08 12.05
C LYS A 150 -8.70 0.68 11.43
N LEU A 151 -7.59 -0.05 11.58
CA LEU A 151 -7.41 -1.39 11.03
C LEU A 151 -7.98 -2.49 11.93
N ASN A 152 -8.06 -2.28 13.24
CA ASN A 152 -8.57 -3.29 14.16
C ASN A 152 -10.08 -3.47 14.01
N GLU A 153 -10.48 -4.71 14.15
CA GLU A 153 -11.88 -5.07 14.26
C GLU A 153 -12.48 -4.51 15.56
N LYS A 154 -13.67 -3.94 15.44
CA LYS A 154 -14.45 -3.47 16.61
C LYS A 154 -15.57 -4.46 16.87
N HIS A 155 -15.92 -4.62 18.15
CA HIS A 155 -17.06 -5.43 18.53
C HIS A 155 -18.34 -4.92 17.83
N GLY A 156 -19.08 -5.81 17.17
CA GLY A 156 -20.28 -5.45 16.40
C GLY A 156 -20.02 -4.90 15.00
N MET A 157 -18.76 -4.89 14.50
CA MET A 157 -18.45 -4.48 13.13
C MET A 157 -19.08 -5.45 12.12
N ALA A 158 -19.66 -4.93 11.04
CA ALA A 158 -20.19 -5.73 9.94
C ALA A 158 -19.08 -6.61 9.30
N GLU A 159 -19.45 -7.80 8.84
CA GLU A 159 -18.49 -8.76 8.27
C GLU A 159 -17.78 -8.22 7.03
N SER A 160 -18.49 -7.47 6.17
CA SER A 160 -17.90 -6.80 5.00
C SER A 160 -16.76 -5.86 5.40
N LEU A 161 -16.93 -5.07 6.44
CA LEU A 161 -15.92 -4.14 6.93
C LEU A 161 -14.71 -4.84 7.56
N ARG A 162 -14.92 -6.01 8.18
CA ARG A 162 -13.84 -6.87 8.66
C ARG A 162 -13.04 -7.44 7.48
N GLY A 163 -13.73 -7.94 6.47
CA GLY A 163 -13.12 -8.43 5.24
C GLY A 163 -12.24 -7.37 4.56
N THR A 164 -12.73 -6.14 4.44
CA THR A 164 -11.98 -4.99 3.89
C THR A 164 -10.65 -4.78 4.63
N ARG A 165 -10.67 -4.79 5.97
CA ARG A 165 -9.47 -4.60 6.79
C ARG A 165 -8.48 -5.75 6.66
N ALA A 166 -8.96 -6.98 6.72
CA ALA A 166 -8.15 -8.16 6.52
C ALA A 166 -7.48 -8.18 5.13
N GLN A 167 -8.23 -7.80 4.09
CA GLN A 167 -7.71 -7.70 2.73
C GLN A 167 -6.59 -6.68 2.59
N ILE A 168 -6.75 -5.49 3.18
CA ILE A 168 -5.70 -4.48 3.19
C ILE A 168 -4.47 -5.00 3.95
N ALA A 169 -4.66 -5.53 5.16
CA ALA A 169 -3.56 -6.02 5.99
C ALA A 169 -2.77 -7.14 5.31
N SER A 170 -3.43 -8.05 4.59
CA SER A 170 -2.77 -9.15 3.86
C SER A 170 -2.12 -8.71 2.53
N SER A 171 -2.44 -7.51 2.03
CA SER A 171 -1.95 -7.04 0.73
C SER A 171 -0.58 -6.39 0.79
N PHE A 172 -0.22 -5.80 1.92
CA PHE A 172 1.02 -5.03 2.08
C PHE A 172 1.88 -5.63 3.19
N ARG A 173 3.19 -5.75 2.94
CA ARG A 173 4.17 -6.20 3.94
C ARG A 173 4.29 -5.26 5.12
N LYS A 174 4.04 -3.99 4.90
CA LYS A 174 4.08 -2.96 5.93
C LYS A 174 3.02 -1.90 5.71
N LEU A 175 2.30 -1.56 6.78
CA LEU A 175 1.34 -0.47 6.83
C LEU A 175 1.77 0.52 7.90
N ASP A 176 1.87 1.79 7.51
CA ASP A 176 2.19 2.89 8.41
C ASP A 176 1.23 4.06 8.17
N CYS A 177 1.26 5.07 9.00
CA CYS A 177 0.58 6.33 8.75
C CYS A 177 1.40 7.52 9.23
N PHE A 178 1.17 8.65 8.60
CA PHE A 178 1.71 9.94 8.98
C PHE A 178 0.58 10.96 9.09
N LEU A 179 0.44 11.57 10.27
CA LEU A 179 -0.57 12.59 10.55
C LEU A 179 0.07 13.96 10.34
N LEU A 180 -0.37 14.67 9.31
CA LEU A 180 0.18 15.96 8.93
C LEU A 180 -0.83 17.08 9.29
N PRO A 181 -0.50 17.98 10.21
CA PRO A 181 -1.38 19.11 10.55
C PRO A 181 -1.52 20.08 9.36
N HIS A 182 -2.58 20.86 9.37
CA HIS A 182 -2.78 21.89 8.36
C HIS A 182 -1.75 23.02 8.52
N PRO A 183 -1.04 23.43 7.47
CA PRO A 183 0.06 24.39 7.58
C PRO A 183 -0.36 25.83 7.98
N GLY A 184 -1.64 26.15 7.88
CA GLY A 184 -2.16 27.50 8.18
C GLY A 184 -2.90 27.63 9.50
N PHE A 185 -3.08 26.55 10.27
CA PHE A 185 -3.64 26.61 11.61
C PHE A 185 -2.51 26.51 12.63
N LYS A 186 -2.25 27.62 13.31
CA LYS A 186 -1.46 27.68 14.52
C LYS A 186 -2.39 27.78 15.72
#